data_aebed90e25db0dd65f5ad263525f8dfe
#
_entry.id   aebed90e25db0dd65f5ad263525f8dfe
#
_cell.length_a   1.000
_cell.length_b   1.000
_cell.length_c   1.000
_cell.angle_alpha   90.00
_cell.angle_beta   90.00
_cell.angle_gamma   90.00
#
_symmetry.space_group_name_H-M   'P 1'
#
loop_
_entity.id
_entity.type
_entity.pdbx_description
1 polymer ?
#
loop_
_entity_poly.entity_id
_entity_poly.type
_entity_poly.pdbx_seq_one_letter_code
_entity_poly.pdbx_strand_id
1 'polypeptide(L)'
;PALLQPFARPCSISGKTLSGEISEIELEVFAQGTTWVIETQDGEWVLVPRPGMLQRQKQVEGLGRLFEISVDGVLPAEVELLKVGTATVIEHGRRWYLTHKGEIGIQSDPLQRSIENRLLRLEQKLEAFEQTTTID
;
A
#
# COMPACT_ATOMS: atom_id res chain seq x y z
N PRO A 1 -12.12 -8.57 3.58
CA PRO A 1 -13.39 -9.25 3.45
C PRO A 1 -14.58 -8.30 3.59
N ALA A 2 -15.59 -8.50 2.75
CA ALA A 2 -16.77 -7.64 2.71
C ALA A 2 -17.51 -7.58 4.06
N LEU A 3 -17.47 -8.64 4.84
CA LEU A 3 -18.12 -8.71 6.15
C LEU A 3 -17.52 -7.75 7.17
N LEU A 4 -16.25 -7.37 7.03
CA LEU A 4 -15.57 -6.47 7.94
C LEU A 4 -15.67 -5.00 7.53
N GLN A 5 -16.09 -4.71 6.30
CA GLN A 5 -16.18 -3.34 5.79
C GLN A 5 -17.01 -2.39 6.67
N PRO A 6 -18.17 -2.78 7.22
CA PRO A 6 -18.95 -1.87 8.07
C PRO A 6 -18.23 -1.41 9.34
N PHE A 7 -17.22 -2.17 9.77
CA PHE A 7 -16.44 -1.87 10.98
C PHE A 7 -15.09 -1.23 10.68
N ALA A 8 -14.73 -1.08 9.40
CA ALA A 8 -13.48 -0.49 9.00
C ALA A 8 -13.55 1.04 9.04
N ARG A 9 -12.51 1.68 9.58
CA ARG A 9 -12.37 3.12 9.61
C ARG A 9 -11.18 3.54 8.74
N PRO A 10 -11.38 4.34 7.68
CA PRO A 10 -10.26 4.86 6.93
C PRO A 10 -9.48 5.87 7.77
N CYS A 11 -8.16 5.74 7.81
CA CYS A 11 -7.29 6.53 8.65
C CYS A 11 -6.04 7.00 7.92
N SER A 12 -5.42 8.05 8.44
CA SER A 12 -4.11 8.52 8.03
C SER A 12 -3.28 8.91 9.25
N ILE A 13 -1.99 9.16 9.04
CA ILE A 13 -1.08 9.61 10.08
C ILE A 13 -1.48 11.03 10.48
N SER A 14 -1.57 11.29 11.81
CA SER A 14 -2.00 12.57 12.32
C SER A 14 -0.99 13.68 12.05
N GLY A 15 -1.48 14.93 12.04
CA GLY A 15 -0.64 16.10 11.88
C GLY A 15 0.40 16.24 12.99
N LYS A 16 0.10 15.81 14.21
CA LYS A 16 1.04 15.82 15.34
C LYS A 16 2.25 14.94 15.10
N THR A 17 2.05 13.77 14.52
CA THR A 17 3.15 12.87 14.13
C THR A 17 3.95 13.48 12.99
N LEU A 18 3.27 14.00 11.96
CA LEU A 18 3.93 14.58 10.79
C LEU A 18 4.73 15.84 11.14
N SER A 19 4.26 16.65 12.09
CA SER A 19 4.95 17.86 12.54
C SER A 19 6.07 17.59 13.54
N GLY A 20 6.15 16.38 14.08
CA GLY A 20 7.14 16.01 15.09
C GLY A 20 6.77 16.42 16.51
N GLU A 21 5.53 16.85 16.77
CA GLU A 21 5.07 17.17 18.13
C GLU A 21 5.10 15.95 19.03
N ILE A 22 4.85 14.77 18.47
CA ILE A 22 4.92 13.50 19.18
C ILE A 22 5.84 12.55 18.42
N SER A 23 6.54 11.67 19.13
CA SER A 23 7.44 10.68 18.55
C SER A 23 6.70 9.42 18.09
N GLU A 24 5.57 9.11 18.72
CA GLU A 24 4.75 7.96 18.35
C GLU A 24 4.00 8.22 17.04
N ILE A 25 3.69 7.15 16.32
CA ILE A 25 2.88 7.23 15.12
C ILE A 25 1.41 7.18 15.52
N GLU A 26 0.75 8.32 15.48
CA GLU A 26 -0.67 8.47 15.78
C GLU A 26 -1.47 8.43 14.48
N LEU A 27 -2.57 7.67 14.52
CA LEU A 27 -3.52 7.57 13.43
C LEU A 27 -4.81 8.27 13.80
N GLU A 28 -5.39 8.97 12.85
CA GLU A 28 -6.70 9.61 13.02
C GLU A 28 -7.61 9.27 11.84
N VAL A 29 -8.92 9.31 12.08
CA VAL A 29 -9.91 9.04 11.04
C VAL A 29 -9.79 10.09 9.93
N PHE A 30 -9.69 9.60 8.70
CA PHE A 30 -9.60 10.44 7.52
C PHE A 30 -10.23 9.71 6.34
N ALA A 31 -11.28 10.29 5.75
CA ALA A 31 -12.09 9.64 4.73
C ALA A 31 -11.29 9.17 3.51
N GLN A 32 -10.19 9.86 3.18
CA GLN A 32 -9.32 9.52 2.07
C GLN A 32 -8.06 8.75 2.49
N GLY A 33 -8.03 8.26 3.74
CA GLY A 33 -6.89 7.52 4.27
C GLY A 33 -6.62 6.24 3.49
N THR A 34 -5.33 5.90 3.39
CA THR A 34 -4.87 4.71 2.66
C THR A 34 -4.85 3.45 3.53
N THR A 35 -5.15 3.59 4.81
CA THR A 35 -5.14 2.49 5.78
C THR A 35 -6.49 2.39 6.46
N TRP A 36 -6.98 1.18 6.64
CA TRP A 36 -8.18 0.89 7.41
C TRP A 36 -7.79 0.36 8.79
N VAL A 37 -8.45 0.89 9.82
CA VAL A 37 -8.36 0.37 11.18
C VAL A 37 -9.63 -0.40 11.47
N ILE A 38 -9.47 -1.66 11.91
CA ILE A 38 -10.59 -2.59 12.12
C ILE A 38 -10.50 -3.14 13.53
N GLU A 39 -11.61 -3.05 14.27
CA GLU A 39 -11.72 -3.69 15.59
C GLU A 39 -12.08 -5.17 15.42
N THR A 40 -11.29 -6.04 16.05
CA THR A 40 -11.58 -7.47 16.06
C THR A 40 -12.58 -7.82 17.17
N GLN A 41 -13.11 -9.05 17.13
CA GLN A 41 -14.02 -9.53 18.17
C GLN A 41 -13.38 -9.56 19.55
N ASP A 42 -12.06 -9.70 19.60
CA ASP A 42 -11.30 -9.73 20.86
C ASP A 42 -10.99 -8.32 21.40
N GLY A 43 -11.48 -7.29 20.73
CA GLY A 43 -11.22 -5.91 21.13
C GLY A 43 -9.86 -5.37 20.72
N GLU A 44 -9.13 -6.10 19.88
CA GLU A 44 -7.87 -5.62 19.31
C GLU A 44 -8.13 -4.76 18.08
N TRP A 45 -7.20 -3.86 17.80
CA TRP A 45 -7.27 -3.01 16.62
C TRP A 45 -6.18 -3.42 15.64
N VAL A 46 -6.57 -3.76 14.42
CA VAL A 46 -5.64 -4.17 13.37
C VAL A 46 -5.66 -3.15 12.23
N LEU A 47 -4.50 -3.03 11.57
CA LEU A 47 -4.32 -2.16 10.43
C LEU A 47 -4.19 -2.98 9.17
N VAL A 48 -4.95 -2.61 8.15
CA VAL A 48 -4.87 -3.21 6.83
C VAL A 48 -4.82 -2.10 5.78
N PRO A 49 -4.14 -2.31 4.64
CA PRO A 49 -4.18 -1.30 3.58
C PRO A 49 -5.59 -1.22 2.99
N ARG A 50 -6.02 -0.01 2.64
CA ARG A 50 -7.30 0.20 1.98
C ARG A 50 -7.29 -0.55 0.64
N PRO A 51 -8.33 -1.33 0.30
CA PRO A 51 -8.40 -2.00 -0.99
C PRO A 51 -8.39 -1.01 -2.15
N GLY A 52 -7.74 -1.39 -3.24
CA GLY A 52 -7.68 -0.58 -4.45
C GLY A 52 -6.26 -0.48 -5.00
N MET A 53 -6.14 0.26 -6.10
CA MET A 53 -4.87 0.48 -6.77
C MET A 53 -4.17 1.71 -6.21
N LEU A 54 -2.87 1.58 -5.99
CA LEU A 54 -2.00 2.72 -5.69
C LEU A 54 -1.55 3.36 -7.00
N GLN A 55 -1.71 4.66 -7.11
CA GLN A 55 -1.36 5.42 -8.32
C GLN A 55 -0.30 6.47 -8.06
N ARG A 56 -0.13 6.90 -6.82
CA ARG A 56 0.75 8.00 -6.44
C ARG A 56 1.79 7.55 -5.43
N GLN A 57 3.00 8.07 -5.57
CA GLN A 57 4.10 7.79 -4.64
C GLN A 57 3.77 8.20 -3.20
N LYS A 58 3.01 9.25 -2.99
CA LYS A 58 2.57 9.67 -1.64
C LYS A 58 1.78 8.59 -0.91
N GLN A 59 0.98 7.83 -1.64
CA GLN A 59 0.22 6.72 -1.05
C GLN A 59 1.15 5.62 -0.55
N VAL A 60 2.19 5.31 -1.31
CA VAL A 60 3.21 4.33 -0.94
C VAL A 60 3.98 4.82 0.29
N GLU A 61 4.37 6.08 0.33
CA GLU A 61 5.08 6.66 1.47
C GLU A 61 4.23 6.62 2.75
N GLY A 62 2.94 6.93 2.65
CA GLY A 62 2.03 6.84 3.78
C GLY A 62 1.90 5.42 4.30
N LEU A 63 1.76 4.45 3.43
CA LEU A 63 1.71 3.03 3.81
C LEU A 63 3.03 2.57 4.41
N GLY A 64 4.16 3.04 3.89
CA GLY A 64 5.49 2.67 4.36
C GLY A 64 5.78 3.08 5.80
N ARG A 65 5.02 4.02 6.34
CA ARG A 65 5.14 4.41 7.76
C ARG A 65 4.41 3.44 8.70
N LEU A 66 3.42 2.71 8.19
CA LEU A 66 2.57 1.80 8.97
C LEU A 66 2.86 0.33 8.66
N PHE A 67 3.43 0.06 7.51
CA PHE A 67 3.74 -1.28 7.03
C PHE A 67 5.16 -1.34 6.52
N GLU A 68 5.80 -2.48 6.72
CA GLU A 68 7.06 -2.78 6.03
C GLU A 68 6.73 -3.25 4.62
N ILE A 69 7.40 -2.66 3.64
CA ILE A 69 7.19 -3.00 2.22
C ILE A 69 8.26 -4.02 1.82
N SER A 70 7.85 -5.28 1.71
CA SER A 70 8.75 -6.37 1.35
C SER A 70 8.96 -6.53 -0.14
N VAL A 71 7.97 -6.10 -0.94
CA VAL A 71 8.05 -6.08 -2.40
C VAL A 71 7.65 -4.69 -2.86
N ASP A 72 8.57 -3.97 -3.49
CA ASP A 72 8.34 -2.60 -3.96
C ASP A 72 8.18 -2.59 -5.48
N GLY A 73 6.93 -2.63 -5.92
CA GLY A 73 6.57 -2.62 -7.33
C GLY A 73 6.47 -1.22 -7.92
N VAL A 74 6.33 -1.16 -9.23
CA VAL A 74 6.18 0.10 -9.98
C VAL A 74 4.71 0.48 -10.03
N LEU A 75 4.41 1.76 -9.79
CA LEU A 75 3.04 2.29 -9.86
C LEU A 75 2.56 2.44 -11.31
N PRO A 76 1.27 2.23 -11.60
CA PRO A 76 0.21 1.84 -10.67
C PRO A 76 0.37 0.39 -10.18
N ALA A 77 -0.06 0.12 -8.96
CA ALA A 77 0.18 -1.16 -8.33
C ALA A 77 -0.94 -1.56 -7.37
N GLU A 78 -1.12 -2.86 -7.18
CA GLU A 78 -1.99 -3.41 -6.15
C GLU A 78 -1.20 -3.62 -4.87
N VAL A 79 -1.89 -3.53 -3.74
CA VAL A 79 -1.30 -3.82 -2.43
C VAL A 79 -1.72 -5.23 -2.01
N GLU A 80 -0.74 -6.04 -1.66
CA GLU A 80 -0.96 -7.35 -1.08
C GLU A 80 -0.67 -7.29 0.42
N LEU A 81 -1.65 -7.64 1.24
CA LEU A 81 -1.47 -7.71 2.69
C LEU A 81 -0.78 -9.02 3.05
N LEU A 82 0.41 -8.92 3.64
CA LEU A 82 1.19 -10.07 4.09
C LEU A 82 1.04 -10.28 5.59
N LYS A 83 0.98 -9.19 6.37
CA LYS A 83 0.79 -9.25 7.81
C LYS A 83 0.06 -7.99 8.25
N VAL A 84 -0.97 -8.14 9.09
CA VAL A 84 -1.68 -6.99 9.66
C VAL A 84 -0.79 -6.23 10.64
N GLY A 85 -0.95 -4.91 10.66
CA GLY A 85 -0.40 -4.09 11.72
C GLY A 85 -1.32 -4.09 12.93
N THR A 86 -0.84 -3.61 14.06
CA THR A 86 -1.63 -3.50 15.28
C THR A 86 -1.57 -2.08 15.83
N ALA A 87 -2.63 -1.67 16.48
CA ALA A 87 -2.75 -0.34 17.05
C ALA A 87 -3.41 -0.38 18.43
N THR A 88 -3.13 0.63 19.24
CA THR A 88 -3.75 0.83 20.54
C THR A 88 -4.66 2.04 20.46
N VAL A 89 -5.90 1.90 20.90
CA VAL A 89 -6.87 3.00 20.88
C VAL A 89 -6.50 4.08 21.89
N ILE A 90 -6.54 5.33 21.45
CA ILE A 90 -6.39 6.52 22.32
C ILE A 90 -7.76 7.12 22.54
N GLU A 91 -8.48 7.36 21.46
CA GLU A 91 -9.83 7.90 21.47
C GLU A 91 -10.70 6.99 20.60
N HIS A 92 -11.65 6.29 21.22
CA HIS A 92 -12.43 5.26 20.56
C HIS A 92 -13.10 5.77 19.27
N GLY A 93 -12.85 5.07 18.18
CA GLY A 93 -13.39 5.38 16.87
C GLY A 93 -12.72 6.57 16.17
N ARG A 94 -11.73 7.24 16.76
CA ARG A 94 -11.12 8.45 16.20
C ARG A 94 -9.61 8.43 16.11
N ARG A 95 -8.91 7.92 17.13
CA ARG A 95 -7.44 7.99 17.22
C ARG A 95 -6.85 6.71 17.78
N TRP A 96 -5.70 6.34 17.25
CA TRP A 96 -4.93 5.16 17.67
C TRP A 96 -3.44 5.46 17.59
N TYR A 97 -2.65 4.77 18.40
CA TYR A 97 -1.20 4.70 18.23
C TYR A 97 -0.82 3.39 17.53
N LEU A 98 0.12 3.48 16.60
CA LEU A 98 0.72 2.29 16.00
C LEU A 98 1.49 1.51 17.06
N THR A 99 1.16 0.23 17.24
CA THR A 99 1.85 -0.66 18.18
C THR A 99 2.90 -1.49 17.46
N HIS A 100 2.50 -2.14 16.37
CA HIS A 100 3.42 -2.92 15.52
C HIS A 100 3.08 -2.68 14.06
N LYS A 101 4.11 -2.50 13.25
CA LYS A 101 3.93 -2.40 11.80
C LYS A 101 3.44 -3.72 11.22
N GLY A 102 2.58 -3.64 10.22
CA GLY A 102 2.26 -4.78 9.39
C GLY A 102 3.29 -4.97 8.27
N GLU A 103 2.99 -5.82 7.33
CA GLU A 103 3.83 -6.08 6.16
C GLU A 103 2.96 -6.14 4.92
N ILE A 104 3.40 -5.49 3.86
CA ILE A 104 2.70 -5.46 2.58
C ILE A 104 3.67 -5.69 1.44
N GLY A 105 3.14 -6.17 0.32
CA GLY A 105 3.82 -6.19 -0.96
C GLY A 105 3.13 -5.22 -1.91
N ILE A 106 3.89 -4.50 -2.71
CA ILE A 106 3.37 -3.62 -3.75
C ILE A 106 3.64 -4.29 -5.08
N GLN A 107 2.56 -4.75 -5.73
CA GLN A 107 2.61 -5.54 -6.95
C GLN A 107 2.21 -4.68 -8.13
N SER A 108 3.11 -4.52 -9.10
CA SER A 108 2.79 -3.82 -10.36
C SER A 108 1.54 -4.44 -11.00
N ASP A 109 0.72 -3.59 -11.63
CA ASP A 109 -0.49 -4.05 -12.31
C ASP A 109 -0.15 -5.18 -13.29
N PRO A 110 -0.75 -6.38 -13.14
CA PRO A 110 -0.46 -7.52 -14.02
C PRO A 110 -0.72 -7.21 -15.50
N LEU A 111 -1.76 -6.45 -15.79
CA LEU A 111 -2.08 -6.07 -17.17
C LEU A 111 -1.02 -5.17 -17.76
N GLN A 112 -0.59 -4.16 -17.03
CA GLN A 112 0.47 -3.25 -17.47
C GLN A 112 1.79 -3.99 -17.65
N ARG A 113 2.14 -4.88 -16.72
CA ARG A 113 3.34 -5.71 -16.82
C ARG A 113 3.30 -6.57 -18.08
N SER A 114 2.15 -7.15 -18.41
CA SER A 114 1.98 -7.96 -19.62
C SER A 114 2.19 -7.13 -20.88
N ILE A 115 1.67 -5.90 -20.91
CA ILE A 115 1.85 -4.98 -22.04
C ILE A 115 3.31 -4.59 -22.18
N GLU A 116 3.98 -4.24 -21.10
CA GLU A 116 5.41 -3.90 -21.10
C GLU A 116 6.27 -5.07 -21.60
N ASN A 117 5.98 -6.28 -21.16
CA ASN A 117 6.68 -7.48 -21.61
C ASN A 117 6.48 -7.73 -23.11
N ARG A 118 5.28 -7.48 -23.62
CA ARG A 118 5.00 -7.60 -25.06
C ARG A 118 5.78 -6.58 -25.87
N LEU A 119 5.81 -5.33 -25.40
CA LEU A 119 6.57 -4.27 -26.04
C LEU A 119 8.07 -4.60 -26.08
N LEU A 120 8.61 -5.08 -24.99
CA LEU A 120 10.01 -5.48 -24.90
C LEU A 120 10.33 -6.62 -25.89
N ARG A 121 9.46 -7.59 -26.01
CA ARG A 121 9.62 -8.69 -26.98
C ARG A 121 9.60 -8.19 -28.42
N LEU A 122 8.72 -7.22 -28.72
CA LEU A 122 8.66 -6.61 -30.06
C LEU A 122 9.94 -5.84 -30.39
N GLU A 123 10.46 -5.06 -29.43
CA GLU A 123 11.74 -4.36 -29.60
C GLU A 123 12.88 -5.33 -29.87
N GLN A 124 12.95 -6.43 -29.15
CA GLN A 124 13.96 -7.46 -29.35
C GLN A 124 13.87 -8.09 -30.74
N LYS A 125 12.67 -8.35 -31.22
CA LYS A 125 12.45 -8.89 -32.57
C LYS A 125 12.89 -7.90 -33.64
N LEU A 126 12.59 -6.62 -33.47
CA LEU A 126 13.01 -5.57 -34.41
C LEU A 126 14.53 -5.44 -34.45
N GLU A 127 15.20 -5.46 -33.30
CA GLU A 127 16.66 -5.42 -33.23
C GLU A 127 17.28 -6.62 -33.97
N ALA A 128 16.76 -7.82 -33.75
CA ALA A 128 17.23 -9.03 -34.44
C ALA A 128 17.02 -8.94 -35.94
N PHE A 129 15.92 -8.37 -36.42
CA PHE A 129 15.62 -8.15 -37.81
C PHE A 129 16.60 -7.14 -38.44
N GLU A 130 16.85 -6.01 -37.76
CA GLU A 130 17.80 -4.99 -38.22
C GLU A 130 19.20 -5.55 -38.31
N GLN A 131 19.66 -6.35 -37.36
CA GLN A 131 20.98 -6.99 -37.40
C GLN A 131 21.09 -7.96 -38.55
N THR A 132 20.05 -8.72 -38.84
CA THR A 132 20.01 -9.65 -39.97
C THR A 132 20.11 -8.88 -41.30
N THR A 133 19.44 -7.74 -41.42
CA THR A 133 19.46 -6.90 -42.61
C THR A 133 20.82 -6.23 -42.83
N THR A 134 21.53 -5.90 -41.76
CA THR A 134 22.83 -5.23 -41.81
C THR A 134 23.97 -6.16 -42.24
N ILE A 135 23.81 -7.46 -42.11
CA ILE A 135 24.81 -8.46 -42.47
C ILE A 135 24.83 -8.74 -43.99
N ASP A 136 23.79 -8.42 -44.69
CA ASP A 136 23.71 -8.50 -46.15
C ASP A 136 24.38 -7.32 -46.79
#